data_fd1794a2545a0f171164f829d972bfc8
#
_entry.id   fd1794a2545a0f171164f829d972bfc8
#
_cell.length_a   1.000
_cell.length_b   1.000
_cell.length_c   1.000
_cell.angle_alpha   90.00
_cell.angle_beta   90.00
_cell.angle_gamma   90.00
#
_symmetry.space_group_name_H-M   'P 1'
#
loop_
_entity.id
_entity.type
_entity.pdbx_description
1 polymer ?
#
loop_
_entity_poly.entity_id
_entity_poly.type
_entity_poly.pdbx_seq_one_letter_code
_entity_poly.pdbx_strand_id
1 'polypeptide(L)'
;MAAVGAALDALVTDLYDVQAFKFGSFVLKSGLTSPVYIDLRGIVSRPRLLSQVAQILFQTAQNAGINFDTVCGVPYTALPLATVICSTNQIPMLIRRKETKDYGTKRLVEGAINPGETCLVIEDVVTSGSSVLETVEVLQKEGLKVTDAIVLLDREQGGKDKLEAQGIHLHSVCTLSKMLEILEQQKKIDTDMVERVKRFIQENVFVAADRNGLLPSIKKAPKELSFGARAELPSIHPMASKLLRIMQKKETNLCLSADISESRELLHLAHALGPSICMLKTHADILNDFTLDTMKELTTLAQRHEFLIFEDRKFADIGNTVKKQYEGGVFKIASWADLVNAHVVPGSGVVKGLEEVGLPLHRGCLLIAEMSSKGSLATGDYTKAAVSMAEDHPEFVIGFISGSRVSMKPEFLHLTPGVQLDAGGDNLGQQYNSPQEVIGKRGSDIIIVGRGITTAANRLEAAEMYRKAGWNAYLSRLGE
;
A
#
# COMPACT_ATOMS: atom_id res chain seq x y z
N MET A 1 38.55 19.52 8.38
CA MET A 1 37.58 19.37 7.27
C MET A 1 38.11 18.43 6.17
N ALA A 2 39.31 18.54 5.67
CA ALA A 2 39.83 17.67 4.60
C ALA A 2 39.90 16.16 4.98
N ALA A 3 40.27 15.80 6.20
CA ALA A 3 40.33 14.43 6.65
C ALA A 3 38.95 13.74 6.77
N VAL A 4 37.91 14.47 7.14
CA VAL A 4 36.54 13.95 7.24
C VAL A 4 35.96 13.72 5.83
N GLY A 5 36.28 14.61 4.86
CA GLY A 5 35.88 14.43 3.47
C GLY A 5 36.49 13.14 2.86
N ALA A 6 37.79 12.93 3.01
CA ALA A 6 38.44 11.74 2.49
C ALA A 6 37.93 10.43 3.12
N ALA A 7 37.54 10.44 4.40
CA ALA A 7 36.92 9.29 5.06
C ALA A 7 35.54 8.96 4.52
N LEU A 8 34.73 9.99 4.20
CA LEU A 8 33.41 9.82 3.58
C LEU A 8 33.53 9.28 2.14
N ASP A 9 34.47 9.81 1.36
CA ASP A 9 34.70 9.36 -0.02
C ASP A 9 35.09 7.88 -0.07
N ALA A 10 36.01 7.45 0.85
CA ALA A 10 36.36 6.06 0.98
C ALA A 10 35.18 5.17 1.40
N LEU A 11 34.39 5.61 2.37
CA LEU A 11 33.21 4.87 2.81
C LEU A 11 32.17 4.70 1.71
N VAL A 12 31.87 5.75 0.95
CA VAL A 12 30.90 5.70 -0.16
C VAL A 12 31.39 4.72 -1.25
N THR A 13 32.71 4.71 -1.52
CA THR A 13 33.32 3.76 -2.47
C THR A 13 33.20 2.32 -1.98
N ASP A 14 33.55 2.07 -0.72
CA ASP A 14 33.48 0.73 -0.13
C ASP A 14 32.03 0.20 -0.15
N LEU A 15 31.04 1.06 0.15
CA LEU A 15 29.61 0.73 0.08
C LEU A 15 29.15 0.43 -1.37
N TYR A 16 29.66 1.18 -2.35
CA TYR A 16 29.36 0.92 -3.76
C TYR A 16 29.97 -0.42 -4.20
N ASP A 17 31.23 -0.69 -3.88
CA ASP A 17 31.96 -1.90 -4.29
C ASP A 17 31.35 -3.19 -3.68
N VAL A 18 30.67 -3.09 -2.53
CA VAL A 18 29.88 -4.19 -1.96
C VAL A 18 28.44 -4.24 -2.44
N GLN A 19 28.10 -3.44 -3.44
CA GLN A 19 26.76 -3.35 -4.04
C GLN A 19 25.64 -2.92 -3.07
N ALA A 20 25.98 -2.14 -2.05
CA ALA A 20 24.98 -1.47 -1.21
C ALA A 20 24.20 -0.39 -2.00
N PHE A 21 24.83 0.16 -3.04
CA PHE A 21 24.22 1.10 -3.97
C PHE A 21 24.20 0.47 -5.38
N LYS A 22 23.01 0.36 -5.98
CA LYS A 22 22.82 -0.18 -7.32
C LYS A 22 22.13 0.86 -8.18
N PHE A 23 22.61 1.04 -9.42
CA PHE A 23 22.05 1.97 -10.40
C PHE A 23 21.46 1.19 -11.56
N GLY A 24 20.28 1.63 -12.05
CA GLY A 24 19.55 0.92 -13.09
C GLY A 24 18.07 1.26 -13.08
N SER A 25 17.23 0.27 -13.24
CA SER A 25 15.76 0.41 -13.18
C SER A 25 15.21 -0.57 -12.14
N PHE A 26 14.75 -0.05 -11.00
CA PHE A 26 14.29 -0.85 -9.87
C PHE A 26 12.88 -0.46 -9.46
N VAL A 27 11.97 -1.40 -9.44
CA VAL A 27 10.61 -1.19 -8.93
C VAL A 27 10.66 -1.20 -7.39
N LEU A 28 10.33 -0.07 -6.77
CA LEU A 28 10.26 0.08 -5.32
C LEU A 28 8.97 -0.53 -4.77
N LYS A 29 8.89 -0.71 -3.44
CA LYS A 29 7.65 -1.17 -2.76
C LYS A 29 6.44 -0.26 -3.02
N SER A 30 6.67 1.00 -3.36
CA SER A 30 5.63 1.96 -3.75
C SER A 30 5.12 1.78 -5.19
N GLY A 31 5.67 0.84 -5.97
CA GLY A 31 5.41 0.70 -7.40
C GLY A 31 6.17 1.69 -8.29
N LEU A 32 6.86 2.67 -7.72
CA LEU A 32 7.66 3.63 -8.47
C LEU A 32 8.93 2.98 -9.02
N THR A 33 9.26 3.25 -10.28
CA THR A 33 10.54 2.84 -10.87
C THR A 33 11.61 3.84 -10.47
N SER A 34 12.58 3.39 -9.65
CA SER A 34 13.71 4.18 -9.18
C SER A 34 14.97 3.89 -9.99
N PRO A 35 15.75 4.91 -10.38
CA PRO A 35 17.04 4.71 -11.03
C PRO A 35 18.14 4.29 -10.05
N VAL A 36 17.85 4.27 -8.75
CA VAL A 36 18.78 3.86 -7.68
C VAL A 36 18.09 2.95 -6.68
N TYR A 37 18.76 1.88 -6.29
CA TYR A 37 18.35 0.98 -5.21
C TYR A 37 19.43 0.93 -4.13
N ILE A 38 19.04 1.16 -2.88
CA ILE A 38 19.93 1.22 -1.72
C ILE A 38 19.60 0.04 -0.82
N ASP A 39 20.57 -0.83 -0.57
CA ASP A 39 20.46 -1.99 0.29
C ASP A 39 21.67 -2.14 1.20
N LEU A 40 21.57 -1.60 2.38
CA LEU A 40 22.63 -1.64 3.40
C LEU A 40 22.63 -2.93 4.22
N ARG A 41 21.64 -3.81 4.07
CA ARG A 41 21.54 -5.05 4.86
C ARG A 41 22.73 -5.96 4.68
N GLY A 42 23.35 -5.97 3.51
CA GLY A 42 24.52 -6.78 3.19
C GLY A 42 25.78 -6.44 3.98
N ILE A 43 25.87 -5.24 4.59
CA ILE A 43 27.06 -4.83 5.38
C ILE A 43 27.23 -5.65 6.66
N VAL A 44 26.16 -6.26 7.19
CA VAL A 44 26.22 -7.10 8.38
C VAL A 44 27.19 -8.28 8.25
N SER A 45 27.41 -8.77 7.03
CA SER A 45 28.36 -9.84 6.71
C SER A 45 29.81 -9.34 6.47
N ARG A 46 30.06 -8.04 6.67
CA ARG A 46 31.35 -7.38 6.41
C ARG A 46 31.83 -6.62 7.66
N PRO A 47 32.46 -7.30 8.62
CA PRO A 47 32.74 -6.73 9.96
C PRO A 47 33.49 -5.41 9.93
N ARG A 48 34.49 -5.28 9.04
CA ARG A 48 35.26 -4.03 8.92
C ARG A 48 34.40 -2.86 8.46
N LEU A 49 33.56 -3.05 7.42
CA LEU A 49 32.71 -2.03 6.89
C LEU A 49 31.57 -1.67 7.87
N LEU A 50 31.01 -2.68 8.55
CA LEU A 50 30.04 -2.48 9.63
C LEU A 50 30.61 -1.60 10.74
N SER A 51 31.85 -1.87 11.18
CA SER A 51 32.54 -1.07 12.21
C SER A 51 32.84 0.35 11.72
N GLN A 52 33.28 0.52 10.47
CA GLN A 52 33.48 1.83 9.85
C GLN A 52 32.21 2.67 9.84
N VAL A 53 31.07 2.09 9.37
CA VAL A 53 29.78 2.76 9.36
C VAL A 53 29.33 3.15 10.75
N ALA A 54 29.44 2.24 11.72
CA ALA A 54 29.09 2.51 13.11
C ALA A 54 29.94 3.64 13.72
N GLN A 55 31.24 3.64 13.45
CA GLN A 55 32.15 4.68 13.93
C GLN A 55 31.81 6.06 13.34
N ILE A 56 31.50 6.14 12.05
CA ILE A 56 31.19 7.42 11.38
C ILE A 56 29.83 7.96 11.85
N LEU A 57 28.83 7.09 12.07
CA LEU A 57 27.56 7.45 12.68
C LEU A 57 27.76 8.06 14.08
N PHE A 58 28.57 7.41 14.92
CA PHE A 58 28.85 7.90 16.25
C PHE A 58 29.65 9.23 16.25
N GLN A 59 30.64 9.36 15.38
CA GLN A 59 31.37 10.63 15.21
C GLN A 59 30.44 11.77 14.73
N THR A 60 29.47 11.47 13.88
CA THR A 60 28.48 12.46 13.45
C THR A 60 27.65 12.97 14.61
N ALA A 61 27.22 12.08 15.52
CA ALA A 61 26.52 12.48 16.75
C ALA A 61 27.40 13.36 17.65
N GLN A 62 28.68 12.97 17.85
CA GLN A 62 29.62 13.75 18.65
C GLN A 62 29.90 15.14 18.04
N ASN A 63 30.11 15.22 16.72
CA ASN A 63 30.36 16.48 16.02
C ASN A 63 29.14 17.43 16.04
N ALA A 64 27.94 16.88 16.10
CA ALA A 64 26.69 17.64 16.27
C ALA A 64 26.44 18.09 17.71
N GLY A 65 27.30 17.66 18.67
CA GLY A 65 27.16 18.02 20.10
C GLY A 65 25.94 17.40 20.78
N ILE A 66 25.45 16.24 20.27
CA ILE A 66 24.26 15.58 20.80
C ILE A 66 24.61 14.88 22.12
N ASN A 67 23.81 15.15 23.16
CA ASN A 67 23.93 14.47 24.44
C ASN A 67 22.80 13.44 24.55
N PHE A 68 23.15 12.20 24.87
CA PHE A 68 22.21 11.09 25.02
C PHE A 68 22.73 10.08 26.04
N ASP A 69 21.80 9.42 26.69
CA ASP A 69 22.06 8.41 27.72
C ASP A 69 22.02 6.99 27.14
N THR A 70 21.16 6.79 26.14
CA THR A 70 20.93 5.48 25.51
C THR A 70 20.84 5.61 23.98
N VAL A 71 21.00 4.48 23.29
CA VAL A 71 20.87 4.40 21.81
C VAL A 71 19.86 3.35 21.42
N CYS A 72 19.03 3.63 20.41
CA CYS A 72 18.10 2.67 19.81
C CYS A 72 18.26 2.62 18.30
N GLY A 73 18.50 1.45 17.74
CA GLY A 73 18.47 1.24 16.28
C GLY A 73 17.06 0.96 15.76
N VAL A 74 16.71 1.56 14.64
CA VAL A 74 15.45 1.23 13.94
C VAL A 74 15.52 -0.20 13.40
N PRO A 75 14.54 -1.07 13.68
CA PRO A 75 14.55 -2.45 13.21
C PRO A 75 14.39 -2.55 11.66
N TYR A 76 15.16 -3.41 10.95
CA TYR A 76 16.16 -4.34 11.52
C TYR A 76 17.59 -3.91 11.19
N THR A 77 17.80 -3.18 10.08
CA THR A 77 19.13 -2.90 9.50
C THR A 77 20.02 -2.07 10.44
N ALA A 78 19.43 -1.12 11.16
CA ALA A 78 20.20 -0.27 12.09
C ALA A 78 20.52 -0.94 13.44
N LEU A 79 19.92 -2.09 13.79
CA LEU A 79 20.23 -2.78 15.04
C LEU A 79 21.70 -3.22 15.15
N PRO A 80 22.32 -3.89 14.15
CA PRO A 80 23.75 -4.21 14.18
C PRO A 80 24.63 -2.97 14.31
N LEU A 81 24.28 -1.85 13.66
CA LEU A 81 25.02 -0.59 13.76
C LEU A 81 24.95 -0.02 15.18
N ALA A 82 23.75 0.06 15.76
CA ALA A 82 23.57 0.48 17.14
C ALA A 82 24.31 -0.43 18.12
N THR A 83 24.31 -1.74 17.88
CA THR A 83 25.04 -2.72 18.71
C THR A 83 26.54 -2.42 18.71
N VAL A 84 27.12 -2.19 17.53
CA VAL A 84 28.57 -1.87 17.44
C VAL A 84 28.87 -0.53 18.11
N ILE A 85 28.05 0.51 17.89
CA ILE A 85 28.21 1.81 18.56
C ILE A 85 28.20 1.62 20.07
N CYS A 86 27.17 0.96 20.61
CA CYS A 86 27.00 0.80 22.05
C CYS A 86 28.08 -0.04 22.70
N SER A 87 28.44 -1.18 22.08
CA SER A 87 29.49 -2.08 22.62
C SER A 87 30.88 -1.42 22.61
N THR A 88 31.19 -0.66 21.55
CA THR A 88 32.50 0.00 21.42
C THR A 88 32.64 1.18 22.38
N ASN A 89 31.57 1.94 22.61
CA ASN A 89 31.63 3.16 23.41
C ASN A 89 31.03 3.00 24.81
N GLN A 90 30.68 1.77 25.22
CA GLN A 90 30.13 1.45 26.55
C GLN A 90 28.84 2.25 26.87
N ILE A 91 27.95 2.40 25.86
CA ILE A 91 26.69 3.11 25.97
C ILE A 91 25.54 2.08 26.06
N PRO A 92 24.56 2.26 26.96
CA PRO A 92 23.36 1.41 27.01
C PRO A 92 22.60 1.39 25.68
N MET A 93 22.16 0.19 25.28
CA MET A 93 21.36 -0.01 24.07
C MET A 93 19.92 -0.40 24.43
N LEU A 94 18.96 0.19 23.70
CA LEU A 94 17.55 -0.24 23.69
C LEU A 94 17.22 -0.91 22.37
N ILE A 95 16.36 -1.92 22.42
CA ILE A 95 15.89 -2.63 21.22
C ILE A 95 14.39 -2.42 21.07
N ARG A 96 13.96 -1.72 20.01
CA ARG A 96 12.57 -1.69 19.60
C ARG A 96 12.24 -2.97 18.84
N ARG A 97 11.10 -3.60 19.17
CA ARG A 97 10.52 -4.71 18.42
C ARG A 97 9.55 -4.19 17.36
N LYS A 98 9.44 -4.86 16.22
CA LYS A 98 8.40 -4.54 15.22
C LYS A 98 7.01 -5.01 15.65
N GLU A 99 6.94 -6.10 16.40
CA GLU A 99 5.69 -6.75 16.80
C GLU A 99 5.64 -6.98 18.30
N THR A 100 4.45 -6.82 18.87
CA THR A 100 4.17 -7.23 20.27
C THR A 100 4.07 -8.75 20.33
N LYS A 101 4.65 -9.37 21.37
CA LYS A 101 4.37 -10.77 21.67
C LYS A 101 2.96 -10.92 22.25
N ASP A 102 2.26 -11.97 21.83
CA ASP A 102 0.96 -12.33 22.41
C ASP A 102 1.06 -12.88 23.84
N TYR A 103 2.30 -13.14 24.31
CA TYR A 103 2.61 -13.69 25.63
C TYR A 103 3.78 -12.92 26.31
N GLY A 104 3.83 -12.95 27.63
CA GLY A 104 4.88 -12.28 28.44
C GLY A 104 4.58 -10.80 28.69
N THR A 105 5.62 -9.97 28.78
CA THR A 105 5.51 -8.55 29.21
C THR A 105 4.88 -7.61 28.20
N LYS A 106 4.47 -8.05 27.02
CA LYS A 106 3.88 -7.23 25.92
C LYS A 106 4.60 -5.92 25.60
N ARG A 107 5.87 -5.76 26.04
CA ARG A 107 6.64 -4.54 25.82
C ARG A 107 7.20 -4.50 24.39
N LEU A 108 7.15 -3.31 23.78
CA LEU A 108 7.73 -3.04 22.47
C LEU A 108 9.20 -2.65 22.54
N VAL A 109 9.70 -2.30 23.72
CA VAL A 109 11.11 -1.93 23.94
C VAL A 109 11.73 -2.87 24.97
N GLU A 110 12.92 -3.39 24.64
CA GLU A 110 13.75 -4.21 25.49
C GLU A 110 14.98 -3.43 25.94
N GLY A 111 15.48 -3.72 27.13
CA GLY A 111 16.62 -3.08 27.76
C GLY A 111 16.24 -2.41 29.08
N ALA A 112 17.21 -1.78 29.73
CA ALA A 112 16.98 -0.98 30.93
C ALA A 112 16.44 0.39 30.53
N ILE A 113 15.19 0.67 30.84
CA ILE A 113 14.49 1.91 30.51
C ILE A 113 14.39 2.75 31.77
N ASN A 114 14.99 3.93 31.77
CA ASN A 114 14.86 4.91 32.84
C ASN A 114 14.06 6.13 32.31
N PRO A 115 12.82 6.34 32.75
CA PRO A 115 12.04 7.48 32.29
C PRO A 115 12.75 8.81 32.52
N GLY A 116 12.73 9.67 31.49
CA GLY A 116 13.41 10.96 31.50
C GLY A 116 14.78 10.97 30.85
N GLU A 117 15.41 9.81 30.64
CA GLU A 117 16.66 9.70 29.86
C GLU A 117 16.44 10.07 28.38
N THR A 118 17.51 10.55 27.74
CA THR A 118 17.53 10.89 26.32
C THR A 118 18.03 9.71 25.50
N CYS A 119 17.27 9.31 24.48
CA CYS A 119 17.63 8.22 23.57
C CYS A 119 17.93 8.76 22.17
N LEU A 120 19.12 8.43 21.65
CA LEU A 120 19.49 8.69 20.25
C LEU A 120 18.99 7.57 19.35
N VAL A 121 18.28 7.93 18.28
CA VAL A 121 17.80 6.96 17.27
C VAL A 121 18.82 6.84 16.14
N ILE A 122 19.16 5.60 15.77
CA ILE A 122 20.05 5.27 14.62
C ILE A 122 19.21 4.64 13.52
N GLU A 123 19.42 5.11 12.28
CA GLU A 123 18.79 4.53 11.08
C GLU A 123 19.84 4.34 9.97
N ASP A 124 19.61 3.41 9.07
CA ASP A 124 20.47 3.17 7.90
C ASP A 124 20.14 4.11 6.75
N VAL A 125 18.87 4.22 6.36
CA VAL A 125 18.41 5.07 5.25
C VAL A 125 17.10 5.78 5.62
N VAL A 126 17.06 7.08 5.46
CA VAL A 126 15.83 7.87 5.59
C VAL A 126 15.29 8.25 4.21
N THR A 127 14.03 7.91 3.93
CA THR A 127 13.28 8.34 2.76
C THR A 127 12.17 9.33 3.19
N SER A 128 11.11 8.83 3.78
CA SER A 128 9.99 9.64 4.32
C SER A 128 10.07 9.88 5.84
N GLY A 129 11.04 9.28 6.52
CA GLY A 129 11.20 9.37 7.98
C GLY A 129 10.18 8.60 8.81
N SER A 130 9.26 7.85 8.20
CA SER A 130 8.17 7.16 8.92
C SER A 130 8.69 6.12 9.92
N SER A 131 9.71 5.31 9.56
CA SER A 131 10.29 4.29 10.45
C SER A 131 10.95 4.90 11.70
N VAL A 132 11.59 6.06 11.52
CA VAL A 132 12.17 6.83 12.63
C VAL A 132 11.06 7.32 13.55
N LEU A 133 10.00 7.98 13.01
CA LEU A 133 8.87 8.47 13.80
C LEU A 133 8.17 7.36 14.58
N GLU A 134 7.89 6.23 13.95
CA GLU A 134 7.32 5.07 14.64
C GLU A 134 8.21 4.59 15.81
N THR A 135 9.54 4.68 15.67
CA THR A 135 10.47 4.31 16.74
C THR A 135 10.44 5.35 17.85
N VAL A 136 10.45 6.63 17.50
CA VAL A 136 10.35 7.74 18.44
C VAL A 136 9.06 7.65 19.27
N GLU A 137 7.91 7.45 18.64
CA GLU A 137 6.64 7.31 19.34
C GLU A 137 6.63 6.18 20.37
N VAL A 138 7.24 5.04 20.02
CA VAL A 138 7.33 3.89 20.93
C VAL A 138 8.25 4.21 22.12
N LEU A 139 9.41 4.84 21.89
CA LEU A 139 10.34 5.22 22.94
C LEU A 139 9.75 6.30 23.87
N GLN A 140 9.04 7.28 23.31
CA GLN A 140 8.36 8.33 24.10
C GLN A 140 7.24 7.77 24.97
N LYS A 141 6.50 6.75 24.52
CA LYS A 141 5.50 6.04 25.33
C LYS A 141 6.10 5.33 26.54
N GLU A 142 7.35 4.93 26.45
CA GLU A 142 8.11 4.34 27.58
C GLU A 142 8.75 5.43 28.51
N GLY A 143 8.47 6.72 28.23
CA GLY A 143 8.94 7.85 29.05
C GLY A 143 10.31 8.41 28.67
N LEU A 144 10.89 7.98 27.57
CA LEU A 144 12.18 8.48 27.08
C LEU A 144 12.01 9.80 26.31
N LYS A 145 13.04 10.62 26.33
CA LYS A 145 13.16 11.81 25.47
C LYS A 145 13.88 11.43 24.19
N VAL A 146 13.34 11.80 23.04
CA VAL A 146 13.99 11.65 21.75
C VAL A 146 13.90 12.97 21.03
N THR A 147 15.05 13.57 20.75
CA THR A 147 15.18 14.87 20.06
C THR A 147 16.00 14.76 18.78
N ASP A 148 16.81 13.70 18.67
CA ASP A 148 17.77 13.56 17.59
C ASP A 148 17.77 12.14 17.00
N ALA A 149 17.99 12.09 15.70
CA ALA A 149 18.22 10.86 14.94
C ALA A 149 19.44 11.01 14.04
N ILE A 150 20.26 9.97 13.97
CA ILE A 150 21.40 9.89 13.05
C ILE A 150 21.10 8.88 11.96
N VAL A 151 21.32 9.24 10.71
CA VAL A 151 21.17 8.37 9.55
C VAL A 151 22.45 8.27 8.74
N LEU A 152 22.76 7.08 8.23
CA LEU A 152 23.88 6.94 7.30
C LEU A 152 23.60 7.66 6.00
N LEU A 153 22.42 7.46 5.40
CA LEU A 153 22.04 8.06 4.14
C LEU A 153 20.66 8.72 4.19
N ASP A 154 20.63 10.01 3.95
CA ASP A 154 19.38 10.75 3.66
C ASP A 154 19.14 10.75 2.16
N ARG A 155 17.99 10.24 1.73
CA ARG A 155 17.58 10.22 0.32
C ARG A 155 17.07 11.56 -0.21
N GLU A 156 17.01 12.59 0.63
CA GLU A 156 16.54 13.95 0.26
C GLU A 156 15.10 13.96 -0.30
N GLN A 157 14.27 13.05 0.18
CA GLN A 157 12.88 12.90 -0.28
C GLN A 157 11.85 13.38 0.77
N GLY A 158 12.21 14.40 1.59
CA GLY A 158 11.31 15.06 2.56
C GLY A 158 11.27 14.42 3.96
N GLY A 159 12.06 13.37 4.20
CA GLY A 159 12.12 12.72 5.51
C GLY A 159 12.66 13.63 6.60
N LYS A 160 13.66 14.45 6.28
CA LYS A 160 14.25 15.43 7.20
C LYS A 160 13.21 16.46 7.64
N ASP A 161 12.52 17.10 6.71
CA ASP A 161 11.52 18.13 7.01
C ASP A 161 10.37 17.57 7.85
N LYS A 162 9.95 16.33 7.55
CA LYS A 162 8.90 15.63 8.31
C LYS A 162 9.33 15.34 9.75
N LEU A 163 10.57 14.95 9.97
CA LEU A 163 11.12 14.68 11.31
C LEU A 163 11.26 15.98 12.09
N GLU A 164 11.81 17.04 11.48
CA GLU A 164 11.95 18.34 12.09
C GLU A 164 10.60 18.97 12.49
N ALA A 165 9.56 18.80 11.67
CA ALA A 165 8.19 19.22 12.00
C ALA A 165 7.62 18.52 13.23
N GLN A 166 8.16 17.36 13.60
CA GLN A 166 7.81 16.61 14.83
C GLN A 166 8.80 16.85 15.98
N GLY A 167 9.74 17.78 15.82
CA GLY A 167 10.73 18.12 16.85
C GLY A 167 11.89 17.13 16.95
N ILE A 168 12.14 16.37 15.88
CA ILE A 168 13.26 15.43 15.80
C ILE A 168 14.28 15.97 14.78
N HIS A 169 15.49 16.30 15.25
CA HIS A 169 16.57 16.75 14.39
C HIS A 169 17.24 15.56 13.70
N LEU A 170 17.21 15.57 12.35
CA LEU A 170 17.89 14.54 11.56
C LEU A 170 19.28 14.99 11.16
N HIS A 171 20.29 14.20 11.60
CA HIS A 171 21.70 14.38 11.24
C HIS A 171 22.11 13.25 10.29
N SER A 172 22.48 13.58 9.06
CA SER A 172 22.92 12.60 8.07
C SER A 172 24.44 12.56 7.90
N VAL A 173 25.01 11.37 7.82
CA VAL A 173 26.42 11.18 7.46
C VAL A 173 26.63 11.59 6.01
N CYS A 174 25.71 11.17 5.13
CA CYS A 174 25.73 11.47 3.70
C CYS A 174 24.31 11.72 3.19
N THR A 175 24.18 12.60 2.20
CA THR A 175 22.95 12.73 1.42
C THR A 175 23.10 11.97 0.11
N LEU A 176 21.96 11.63 -0.53
CA LEU A 176 21.97 10.95 -1.83
C LEU A 176 22.68 11.80 -2.90
N SER A 177 22.45 13.11 -2.91
CA SER A 177 23.15 14.04 -3.83
C SER A 177 24.65 14.02 -3.61
N LYS A 178 25.13 14.02 -2.34
CA LYS A 178 26.56 13.96 -2.03
C LYS A 178 27.19 12.63 -2.41
N MET A 179 26.49 11.52 -2.21
CA MET A 179 26.91 10.19 -2.65
C MET A 179 27.10 10.15 -4.17
N LEU A 180 26.16 10.70 -4.93
CA LEU A 180 26.25 10.77 -6.39
C LEU A 180 27.47 11.57 -6.87
N GLU A 181 27.73 12.75 -6.25
CA GLU A 181 28.91 13.55 -6.55
C GLU A 181 30.23 12.77 -6.35
N ILE A 182 30.33 12.06 -5.23
CA ILE A 182 31.52 11.23 -4.91
C ILE A 182 31.70 10.12 -5.94
N LEU A 183 30.64 9.39 -6.28
CA LEU A 183 30.70 8.29 -7.24
C LEU A 183 30.99 8.77 -8.68
N GLU A 184 30.47 9.92 -9.08
CA GLU A 184 30.76 10.55 -10.37
C GLU A 184 32.24 10.98 -10.45
N GLN A 185 32.75 11.68 -9.43
CA GLN A 185 34.16 12.08 -9.35
C GLN A 185 35.11 10.89 -9.46
N GLN A 186 34.72 9.76 -8.87
CA GLN A 186 35.47 8.52 -8.91
C GLN A 186 35.21 7.68 -10.18
N LYS A 187 34.43 8.19 -11.13
CA LYS A 187 34.07 7.53 -12.40
C LYS A 187 33.39 6.16 -12.21
N LYS A 188 32.68 5.97 -11.10
CA LYS A 188 31.88 4.77 -10.83
C LYS A 188 30.50 4.82 -11.52
N ILE A 189 29.97 6.01 -11.74
CA ILE A 189 28.74 6.30 -12.48
C ILE A 189 28.98 7.46 -13.44
N ASP A 190 28.17 7.56 -14.49
CA ASP A 190 28.23 8.64 -15.45
C ASP A 190 27.27 9.80 -15.10
N THR A 191 27.45 10.94 -15.76
CA THR A 191 26.66 12.16 -15.54
C THR A 191 25.17 11.94 -15.87
N ASP A 192 24.85 11.10 -16.87
CA ASP A 192 23.47 10.79 -17.24
C ASP A 192 22.74 10.09 -16.07
N MET A 193 23.41 9.14 -15.44
CA MET A 193 22.87 8.46 -14.24
C MET A 193 22.66 9.44 -13.07
N VAL A 194 23.62 10.33 -12.84
CA VAL A 194 23.51 11.38 -11.79
C VAL A 194 22.27 12.25 -12.04
N GLU A 195 22.08 12.73 -13.27
CA GLU A 195 20.92 13.55 -13.63
C GLU A 195 19.58 12.80 -13.51
N ARG A 196 19.55 11.53 -13.91
CA ARG A 196 18.37 10.67 -13.77
C ARG A 196 17.97 10.50 -12.30
N VAL A 197 18.94 10.25 -11.41
CA VAL A 197 18.67 10.10 -9.98
C VAL A 197 18.26 11.42 -9.36
N LYS A 198 18.92 12.54 -9.68
CA LYS A 198 18.54 13.88 -9.20
C LYS A 198 17.10 14.26 -9.61
N ARG A 199 16.74 13.99 -10.86
CA ARG A 199 15.36 14.20 -11.35
C ARG A 199 14.37 13.35 -10.56
N PHE A 200 14.67 12.08 -10.37
CA PHE A 200 13.82 11.17 -9.59
C PHE A 200 13.61 11.65 -8.15
N ILE A 201 14.67 12.16 -7.48
CA ILE A 201 14.54 12.74 -6.13
C ILE A 201 13.57 13.92 -6.15
N GLN A 202 13.75 14.88 -7.08
CA GLN A 202 12.93 16.09 -7.18
C GLN A 202 11.44 15.78 -7.47
N GLU A 203 11.18 14.76 -8.27
CA GLU A 203 9.82 14.34 -8.65
C GLU A 203 9.11 13.53 -7.55
N ASN A 204 9.85 12.99 -6.57
CA ASN A 204 9.34 12.05 -5.57
C ASN A 204 9.65 12.48 -4.12
N VAL A 205 9.43 13.76 -3.80
CA VAL A 205 9.58 14.30 -2.44
C VAL A 205 8.31 14.06 -1.62
N PHE A 206 8.45 13.52 -0.42
CA PHE A 206 7.35 13.36 0.55
C PHE A 206 7.20 14.67 1.33
N VAL A 207 6.09 15.36 1.17
CA VAL A 207 5.83 16.64 1.86
C VAL A 207 5.11 16.39 3.19
N ALA A 208 5.59 17.03 4.27
CA ALA A 208 4.91 17.02 5.56
C ALA A 208 3.67 17.95 5.50
N ALA A 209 2.53 17.50 6.02
CA ALA A 209 1.35 18.36 6.20
C ALA A 209 1.58 19.31 7.38
N ASP A 210 1.35 20.60 7.18
CA ASP A 210 1.43 21.62 8.23
C ASP A 210 0.37 21.40 9.32
N ARG A 211 0.70 21.80 10.56
CA ARG A 211 -0.19 21.73 11.74
C ARG A 211 -1.51 22.50 11.56
N ASN A 212 -1.66 23.33 10.54
CA ASN A 212 -2.85 24.17 10.27
C ASN A 212 -3.62 23.75 9.01
N GLY A 213 -3.31 22.62 8.36
CA GLY A 213 -4.06 22.12 7.21
C GLY A 213 -3.96 22.98 5.94
N LEU A 214 -3.10 24.01 5.91
CA LEU A 214 -2.82 24.82 4.74
C LEU A 214 -1.56 24.29 4.06
N LEU A 215 -1.73 23.66 2.91
CA LEU A 215 -0.63 23.25 2.03
C LEU A 215 0.02 24.47 1.39
N PRO A 216 1.36 24.63 1.46
CA PRO A 216 2.05 25.60 0.58
C PRO A 216 1.80 25.17 -0.88
N SER A 217 1.67 26.15 -1.76
CA SER A 217 1.43 25.93 -3.20
C SER A 217 2.59 25.17 -3.85
N ILE A 218 2.48 23.87 -3.88
CA ILE A 218 3.46 22.94 -4.48
C ILE A 218 3.17 22.83 -5.97
N LYS A 219 4.22 22.78 -6.78
CA LYS A 219 4.15 22.29 -8.15
C LYS A 219 3.40 20.95 -8.10
N LYS A 220 2.19 20.93 -8.69
CA LYS A 220 1.21 19.84 -8.65
C LYS A 220 1.91 18.48 -8.79
N ALA A 221 1.71 17.59 -7.78
CA ALA A 221 1.73 16.16 -8.03
C ALA A 221 0.92 15.88 -9.31
N PRO A 222 1.27 14.90 -10.15
CA PRO A 222 0.46 14.60 -11.32
C PRO A 222 -0.97 14.46 -10.84
N LYS A 223 -1.86 15.34 -11.37
CA LYS A 223 -3.25 15.43 -10.94
C LYS A 223 -3.83 14.03 -11.06
N GLU A 224 -4.36 13.50 -9.96
CA GLU A 224 -4.98 12.18 -10.01
C GLU A 224 -6.04 12.19 -11.12
N LEU A 225 -5.99 11.19 -12.01
CA LEU A 225 -6.92 11.12 -13.13
C LEU A 225 -8.33 10.84 -12.58
N SER A 226 -9.30 11.64 -13.00
CA SER A 226 -10.71 11.37 -12.70
C SER A 226 -11.15 10.03 -13.30
N PHE A 227 -12.23 9.44 -12.78
CA PHE A 227 -12.81 8.22 -13.34
C PHE A 227 -13.11 8.38 -14.82
N GLY A 228 -13.63 9.55 -15.24
CA GLY A 228 -13.82 9.86 -16.65
C GLY A 228 -12.53 9.85 -17.47
N ALA A 229 -11.47 10.48 -16.97
CA ALA A 229 -10.17 10.49 -17.65
C ALA A 229 -9.53 9.11 -17.71
N ARG A 230 -9.64 8.30 -16.65
CA ARG A 230 -9.17 6.92 -16.62
C ARG A 230 -9.92 6.04 -17.61
N ALA A 231 -11.23 6.25 -17.79
CA ALA A 231 -12.07 5.50 -18.72
C ALA A 231 -11.65 5.68 -20.20
N GLU A 232 -10.94 6.76 -20.52
CA GLU A 232 -10.48 7.08 -21.87
C GLU A 232 -9.02 6.68 -22.12
N LEU A 233 -8.34 6.02 -21.18
CA LEU A 233 -6.96 5.56 -21.38
C LEU A 233 -6.90 4.52 -22.50
N PRO A 234 -5.93 4.63 -23.45
CA PRO A 234 -5.82 3.69 -24.55
C PRO A 234 -5.55 2.24 -24.14
N SER A 235 -4.92 2.05 -22.98
CA SER A 235 -4.55 0.75 -22.42
C SER A 235 -5.60 0.17 -21.46
N ILE A 236 -6.73 0.86 -21.22
CA ILE A 236 -7.71 0.40 -20.26
C ILE A 236 -8.54 -0.78 -20.81
N HIS A 237 -8.77 -1.77 -19.96
CA HIS A 237 -9.66 -2.87 -20.28
C HIS A 237 -11.10 -2.38 -20.54
N PRO A 238 -11.82 -2.85 -21.59
CA PRO A 238 -13.16 -2.37 -21.94
C PRO A 238 -14.19 -2.45 -20.77
N MET A 239 -14.10 -3.50 -19.96
CA MET A 239 -14.97 -3.67 -18.78
C MET A 239 -14.62 -2.64 -17.67
N ALA A 240 -13.35 -2.34 -17.47
CA ALA A 240 -12.92 -1.29 -16.53
C ALA A 240 -13.38 0.09 -17.00
N SER A 241 -13.22 0.41 -18.28
CA SER A 241 -13.73 1.63 -18.92
C SER A 241 -15.26 1.76 -18.73
N LYS A 242 -16.02 0.68 -19.00
CA LYS A 242 -17.47 0.63 -18.79
C LYS A 242 -17.84 0.95 -17.34
N LEU A 243 -17.17 0.33 -16.38
CA LEU A 243 -17.42 0.55 -14.95
C LEU A 243 -17.13 1.99 -14.54
N LEU A 244 -15.99 2.54 -14.93
CA LEU A 244 -15.62 3.93 -14.64
C LEU A 244 -16.61 4.94 -15.23
N ARG A 245 -17.12 4.70 -16.43
CA ARG A 245 -18.18 5.54 -17.05
C ARG A 245 -19.49 5.46 -16.29
N ILE A 246 -19.89 4.26 -15.82
CA ILE A 246 -21.06 4.08 -14.95
C ILE A 246 -20.88 4.88 -13.65
N MET A 247 -19.72 4.76 -13.01
CA MET A 247 -19.40 5.48 -11.77
C MET A 247 -19.49 6.99 -11.97
N GLN A 248 -18.89 7.52 -13.04
CA GLN A 248 -18.91 8.94 -13.36
C GLN A 248 -20.32 9.44 -13.67
N LYS A 249 -21.10 8.70 -14.48
CA LYS A 249 -22.46 9.06 -14.89
C LYS A 249 -23.43 9.09 -13.72
N LYS A 250 -23.32 8.12 -12.81
CA LYS A 250 -24.26 7.95 -11.68
C LYS A 250 -23.75 8.61 -10.40
N GLU A 251 -22.56 9.22 -10.42
CA GLU A 251 -21.89 9.79 -9.25
C GLU A 251 -21.86 8.80 -8.08
N THR A 252 -21.45 7.55 -8.36
CA THR A 252 -21.42 6.47 -7.37
C THR A 252 -20.20 5.59 -7.55
N ASN A 253 -19.53 5.28 -6.43
CA ASN A 253 -18.51 4.25 -6.32
C ASN A 253 -18.93 3.16 -5.31
N LEU A 254 -20.24 2.98 -5.16
CA LEU A 254 -20.83 1.99 -4.27
C LEU A 254 -21.06 0.66 -5.00
N CYS A 255 -20.46 -0.40 -4.48
CA CYS A 255 -20.80 -1.79 -4.78
C CYS A 255 -21.65 -2.35 -3.64
N LEU A 256 -22.87 -2.78 -3.92
CA LEU A 256 -23.71 -3.48 -2.95
C LEU A 256 -23.30 -4.95 -2.85
N SER A 257 -22.94 -5.43 -1.67
CA SER A 257 -22.78 -6.87 -1.37
C SER A 257 -24.14 -7.46 -0.99
N ALA A 258 -24.79 -8.11 -1.93
CA ALA A 258 -26.09 -8.74 -1.70
C ALA A 258 -25.92 -10.17 -1.22
N ASP A 259 -25.50 -10.33 0.07
CA ASP A 259 -25.38 -11.62 0.72
C ASP A 259 -26.76 -12.11 1.18
N ILE A 260 -27.61 -12.45 0.23
CA ILE A 260 -29.04 -12.80 0.35
C ILE A 260 -29.23 -14.24 -0.06
N SER A 261 -30.04 -14.99 0.68
CA SER A 261 -30.32 -16.41 0.43
C SER A 261 -31.55 -16.71 -0.45
N GLU A 262 -32.38 -15.70 -0.74
CA GLU A 262 -33.63 -15.84 -1.50
C GLU A 262 -33.59 -15.01 -2.78
N SER A 263 -33.82 -15.62 -3.92
CA SER A 263 -33.79 -14.98 -5.24
C SER A 263 -34.72 -13.80 -5.37
N ARG A 264 -35.93 -13.89 -4.82
CA ARG A 264 -36.92 -12.80 -4.86
C ARG A 264 -36.39 -11.55 -4.12
N GLU A 265 -35.75 -11.72 -3.00
CA GLU A 265 -35.18 -10.62 -2.23
C GLU A 265 -33.98 -10.02 -2.95
N LEU A 266 -33.11 -10.84 -3.57
CA LEU A 266 -32.01 -10.38 -4.40
C LEU A 266 -32.48 -9.49 -5.54
N LEU A 267 -33.50 -9.93 -6.29
CA LEU A 267 -34.06 -9.17 -7.40
C LEU A 267 -34.74 -7.86 -6.93
N HIS A 268 -35.45 -7.92 -5.79
CA HIS A 268 -36.01 -6.73 -5.18
C HIS A 268 -34.99 -5.69 -4.81
N LEU A 269 -33.88 -6.09 -4.17
CA LEU A 269 -32.75 -5.23 -3.84
C LEU A 269 -32.08 -4.65 -5.09
N ALA A 270 -31.83 -5.49 -6.10
CA ALA A 270 -31.24 -5.08 -7.37
C ALA A 270 -32.10 -4.02 -8.08
N HIS A 271 -33.44 -4.17 -8.05
CA HIS A 271 -34.37 -3.20 -8.61
C HIS A 271 -34.36 -1.89 -7.81
N ALA A 272 -34.52 -1.98 -6.49
CA ALA A 272 -34.67 -0.82 -5.62
C ALA A 272 -33.39 0.02 -5.52
N LEU A 273 -32.23 -0.64 -5.37
CA LEU A 273 -30.93 0.02 -5.14
C LEU A 273 -30.11 0.19 -6.44
N GLY A 274 -30.52 -0.43 -7.54
CA GLY A 274 -29.84 -0.35 -8.83
C GLY A 274 -29.48 1.07 -9.27
N PRO A 275 -30.34 2.09 -9.12
CA PRO A 275 -30.00 3.48 -9.46
C PRO A 275 -28.84 4.06 -8.66
N SER A 276 -28.59 3.62 -7.43
CA SER A 276 -27.57 4.18 -6.51
C SER A 276 -26.22 3.45 -6.53
N ILE A 277 -26.11 2.30 -7.21
CA ILE A 277 -24.90 1.47 -7.21
C ILE A 277 -24.24 1.42 -8.58
N CYS A 278 -22.91 1.27 -8.63
CA CYS A 278 -22.18 0.97 -9.86
C CYS A 278 -22.03 -0.55 -10.09
N MET A 279 -22.17 -1.34 -9.04
CA MET A 279 -21.94 -2.78 -9.07
C MET A 279 -22.80 -3.49 -8.02
N LEU A 280 -23.27 -4.69 -8.34
CA LEU A 280 -23.91 -5.61 -7.41
C LEU A 280 -23.03 -6.85 -7.27
N LYS A 281 -22.54 -7.11 -6.04
CA LYS A 281 -21.79 -8.31 -5.70
C LYS A 281 -22.73 -9.42 -5.23
N THR A 282 -22.63 -10.58 -5.86
CA THR A 282 -23.44 -11.76 -5.55
C THR A 282 -22.58 -12.91 -5.02
N HIS A 283 -23.23 -13.83 -4.34
CA HIS A 283 -22.75 -15.15 -3.99
C HIS A 283 -23.84 -16.14 -4.44
N ALA A 284 -23.75 -16.64 -5.66
CA ALA A 284 -24.76 -17.55 -6.22
C ALA A 284 -24.90 -18.85 -5.43
N ASP A 285 -23.84 -19.28 -4.78
CA ASP A 285 -23.74 -20.50 -3.98
C ASP A 285 -24.41 -20.42 -2.60
N ILE A 286 -24.90 -19.25 -2.17
CA ILE A 286 -25.70 -19.13 -0.94
C ILE A 286 -27.20 -18.99 -1.22
N LEU A 287 -27.63 -18.91 -2.50
CA LEU A 287 -29.04 -18.84 -2.85
C LEU A 287 -29.69 -20.23 -2.69
N ASN A 288 -30.73 -20.32 -1.86
CA ASN A 288 -31.49 -21.54 -1.62
C ASN A 288 -32.28 -22.00 -2.84
N ASP A 289 -32.72 -21.05 -3.67
CA ASP A 289 -33.60 -21.19 -4.81
C ASP A 289 -32.96 -20.70 -6.11
N PHE A 290 -31.64 -20.89 -6.26
CA PHE A 290 -30.89 -20.47 -7.45
C PHE A 290 -31.47 -21.09 -8.73
N THR A 291 -31.72 -20.25 -9.72
CA THR A 291 -32.03 -20.64 -11.10
C THR A 291 -31.33 -19.73 -12.10
N LEU A 292 -31.07 -20.23 -13.31
CA LEU A 292 -30.54 -19.41 -14.40
C LEU A 292 -31.54 -18.34 -14.87
N ASP A 293 -32.83 -18.55 -14.68
CA ASP A 293 -33.84 -17.57 -15.03
C ASP A 293 -33.80 -16.37 -14.06
N THR A 294 -33.57 -16.62 -12.78
CA THR A 294 -33.27 -15.54 -11.81
C THR A 294 -32.05 -14.72 -12.26
N MET A 295 -30.98 -15.34 -12.74
CA MET A 295 -29.80 -14.61 -13.22
C MET A 295 -30.06 -13.83 -14.51
N LYS A 296 -30.91 -14.31 -15.39
CA LYS A 296 -31.36 -13.53 -16.57
C LYS A 296 -32.17 -12.29 -16.18
N GLU A 297 -33.07 -12.42 -15.20
CA GLU A 297 -33.81 -11.30 -14.65
C GLU A 297 -32.88 -10.28 -13.99
N LEU A 298 -31.91 -10.74 -13.19
CA LEU A 298 -30.88 -9.90 -12.60
C LEU A 298 -30.07 -9.16 -13.67
N THR A 299 -29.69 -9.84 -14.76
CA THR A 299 -29.00 -9.22 -15.90
C THR A 299 -29.85 -8.13 -16.56
N THR A 300 -31.16 -8.36 -16.69
CA THR A 300 -32.09 -7.37 -17.21
C THR A 300 -32.18 -6.13 -16.32
N LEU A 301 -32.20 -6.33 -14.99
CA LEU A 301 -32.17 -5.24 -14.02
C LEU A 301 -30.86 -4.47 -14.07
N ALA A 302 -29.73 -5.20 -14.20
CA ALA A 302 -28.39 -4.60 -14.33
C ALA A 302 -28.29 -3.71 -15.57
N GLN A 303 -28.83 -4.14 -16.70
CA GLN A 303 -28.90 -3.33 -17.92
C GLN A 303 -29.82 -2.10 -17.76
N ARG A 304 -31.00 -2.27 -17.16
CA ARG A 304 -31.97 -1.18 -16.92
C ARG A 304 -31.42 -0.08 -16.04
N HIS A 305 -30.73 -0.45 -14.95
CA HIS A 305 -30.23 0.47 -13.93
C HIS A 305 -28.75 0.82 -14.10
N GLU A 306 -28.10 0.30 -15.12
CA GLU A 306 -26.69 0.53 -15.45
C GLU A 306 -25.75 0.23 -14.24
N PHE A 307 -25.70 -1.03 -13.83
CA PHE A 307 -24.68 -1.54 -12.90
C PHE A 307 -24.09 -2.86 -13.41
N LEU A 308 -22.90 -3.22 -12.95
CA LEU A 308 -22.26 -4.50 -13.28
C LEU A 308 -22.59 -5.56 -12.24
N ILE A 309 -22.65 -6.82 -12.67
CA ILE A 309 -22.79 -7.98 -11.78
C ILE A 309 -21.41 -8.57 -11.52
N PHE A 310 -21.04 -8.62 -10.24
CA PHE A 310 -19.79 -9.21 -9.76
C PHE A 310 -20.10 -10.45 -8.91
N GLU A 311 -19.78 -11.64 -9.43
CA GLU A 311 -19.88 -12.88 -8.65
C GLU A 311 -18.60 -13.11 -7.84
N ASP A 312 -18.70 -12.99 -6.52
CA ASP A 312 -17.61 -13.10 -5.56
C ASP A 312 -17.27 -14.58 -5.25
N ARG A 313 -16.95 -15.35 -6.31
CA ARG A 313 -16.73 -16.80 -6.24
C ARG A 313 -15.42 -17.17 -5.58
N LYS A 314 -14.41 -16.28 -5.62
CA LYS A 314 -13.05 -16.52 -5.10
C LYS A 314 -12.44 -17.81 -5.65
N PHE A 315 -12.33 -17.89 -6.98
CA PHE A 315 -11.73 -19.04 -7.63
C PHE A 315 -10.31 -19.29 -7.11
N ALA A 316 -10.00 -20.56 -6.82
CA ALA A 316 -8.73 -20.97 -6.23
C ALA A 316 -8.25 -22.33 -6.76
N ASP A 317 -8.70 -22.74 -7.94
CA ASP A 317 -8.28 -23.95 -8.65
C ASP A 317 -7.55 -23.57 -9.95
N ILE A 318 -7.01 -24.55 -10.67
CA ILE A 318 -6.20 -24.33 -11.87
C ILE A 318 -6.76 -25.04 -13.12
N GLY A 319 -6.32 -24.56 -14.28
CA GLY A 319 -6.49 -25.20 -15.58
C GLY A 319 -7.94 -25.60 -15.88
N ASN A 320 -8.16 -26.83 -16.27
CA ASN A 320 -9.48 -27.35 -16.66
C ASN A 320 -10.52 -27.30 -15.53
N THR A 321 -10.12 -27.43 -14.27
CA THR A 321 -11.06 -27.41 -13.16
C THR A 321 -11.67 -26.03 -12.99
N VAL A 322 -10.85 -24.97 -12.90
CA VAL A 322 -11.34 -23.60 -12.75
C VAL A 322 -12.17 -23.16 -13.97
N LYS A 323 -11.77 -23.59 -15.18
CA LYS A 323 -12.52 -23.36 -16.40
C LYS A 323 -13.93 -23.94 -16.30
N LYS A 324 -14.06 -25.23 -15.92
CA LYS A 324 -15.35 -25.89 -15.71
C LYS A 324 -16.18 -25.28 -14.59
N GLN A 325 -15.55 -24.80 -13.51
CA GLN A 325 -16.23 -24.08 -12.43
C GLN A 325 -16.82 -22.74 -12.93
N TYR A 326 -16.19 -22.09 -13.88
CA TYR A 326 -16.61 -20.80 -14.41
C TYR A 326 -17.68 -20.94 -15.51
N GLU A 327 -17.44 -21.79 -16.51
CA GLU A 327 -18.36 -21.96 -17.65
C GLU A 327 -19.53 -22.93 -17.39
N GLY A 328 -19.33 -23.92 -16.48
CA GLY A 328 -20.20 -25.07 -16.31
C GLY A 328 -20.91 -25.14 -14.97
N GLY A 329 -21.23 -26.37 -14.59
CA GLY A 329 -21.96 -26.67 -13.36
C GLY A 329 -23.37 -26.09 -13.35
N VAL A 330 -23.97 -26.02 -12.16
CA VAL A 330 -25.32 -25.46 -11.98
C VAL A 330 -25.35 -23.94 -12.12
N PHE A 331 -24.27 -23.27 -11.76
CA PHE A 331 -24.24 -21.79 -11.71
C PHE A 331 -23.94 -21.14 -13.05
N LYS A 332 -23.19 -21.76 -13.96
CA LYS A 332 -22.81 -21.23 -15.28
C LYS A 332 -22.42 -19.75 -15.21
N ILE A 333 -21.53 -19.38 -14.29
CA ILE A 333 -21.22 -18.02 -13.86
C ILE A 333 -20.84 -17.11 -15.06
N ALA A 334 -20.04 -17.63 -15.99
CA ALA A 334 -19.60 -16.88 -17.17
C ALA A 334 -20.75 -16.38 -18.04
N SER A 335 -21.93 -17.04 -17.99
CA SER A 335 -23.08 -16.68 -18.83
C SER A 335 -23.80 -15.40 -18.37
N TRP A 336 -23.64 -14.98 -17.11
CA TRP A 336 -24.39 -13.86 -16.55
C TRP A 336 -23.54 -12.85 -15.76
N ALA A 337 -22.43 -13.24 -15.12
CA ALA A 337 -21.59 -12.33 -14.35
C ALA A 337 -20.69 -11.52 -15.29
N ASP A 338 -20.63 -10.20 -15.10
CA ASP A 338 -19.68 -9.32 -15.79
C ASP A 338 -18.28 -9.50 -15.27
N LEU A 339 -18.14 -9.68 -13.95
CA LEU A 339 -16.89 -9.80 -13.23
C LEU A 339 -16.90 -11.02 -12.30
N VAL A 340 -15.74 -11.61 -12.14
CA VAL A 340 -15.44 -12.63 -11.12
C VAL A 340 -14.16 -12.28 -10.39
N ASN A 341 -13.83 -13.01 -9.32
CA ASN A 341 -12.54 -12.85 -8.65
C ASN A 341 -11.83 -14.19 -8.43
N ALA A 342 -10.52 -14.10 -8.22
CA ALA A 342 -9.67 -15.24 -7.98
C ALA A 342 -8.59 -14.96 -6.94
N HIS A 343 -8.23 -15.98 -6.17
CA HIS A 343 -7.01 -16.03 -5.39
C HIS A 343 -5.80 -16.33 -6.29
N VAL A 344 -4.64 -15.77 -5.95
CA VAL A 344 -3.39 -15.99 -6.69
C VAL A 344 -2.55 -17.16 -6.14
N VAL A 345 -2.98 -17.76 -5.05
CA VAL A 345 -2.28 -18.92 -4.43
C VAL A 345 -1.98 -20.05 -5.43
N PRO A 346 -2.88 -20.38 -6.38
CA PRO A 346 -2.59 -21.46 -7.34
C PRO A 346 -1.58 -21.06 -8.44
N GLY A 347 -1.12 -19.80 -8.48
CA GLY A 347 -0.30 -19.28 -9.57
C GLY A 347 -1.12 -18.85 -10.80
N SER A 348 -0.45 -18.48 -11.92
CA SER A 348 -1.10 -17.92 -13.12
C SER A 348 -2.08 -18.87 -13.83
N GLY A 349 -2.05 -20.16 -13.52
CA GLY A 349 -2.98 -21.16 -14.08
C GLY A 349 -4.46 -20.87 -13.75
N VAL A 350 -4.77 -20.20 -12.63
CA VAL A 350 -6.13 -19.78 -12.30
C VAL A 350 -6.62 -18.71 -13.28
N VAL A 351 -5.80 -17.69 -13.53
CA VAL A 351 -6.16 -16.60 -14.45
C VAL A 351 -6.32 -17.12 -15.88
N LYS A 352 -5.34 -17.91 -16.37
CA LYS A 352 -5.39 -18.51 -17.71
C LYS A 352 -6.65 -19.33 -17.94
N GLY A 353 -7.05 -20.15 -16.96
CA GLY A 353 -8.28 -20.95 -17.08
C GLY A 353 -9.56 -20.11 -17.11
N LEU A 354 -9.62 -19.01 -16.35
CA LEU A 354 -10.75 -18.09 -16.36
C LEU A 354 -10.76 -17.23 -17.63
N GLU A 355 -9.60 -16.80 -18.09
CA GLU A 355 -9.39 -15.98 -19.29
C GLU A 355 -9.86 -16.68 -20.56
N GLU A 356 -9.54 -17.96 -20.74
CA GLU A 356 -10.00 -18.77 -21.88
C GLU A 356 -11.54 -18.76 -22.05
N VAL A 357 -12.28 -18.68 -20.95
CA VAL A 357 -13.75 -18.61 -20.95
C VAL A 357 -14.25 -17.17 -21.01
N GLY A 358 -13.65 -16.27 -20.22
CA GLY A 358 -14.16 -14.93 -20.00
C GLY A 358 -13.88 -13.96 -21.15
N LEU A 359 -12.69 -14.03 -21.78
CA LEU A 359 -12.33 -13.12 -22.89
C LEU A 359 -13.32 -13.16 -24.07
N PRO A 360 -13.70 -14.33 -24.60
CA PRO A 360 -14.66 -14.39 -25.70
C PRO A 360 -16.04 -13.84 -25.32
N LEU A 361 -16.35 -13.77 -24.04
CA LEU A 361 -17.61 -13.27 -23.49
C LEU A 361 -17.50 -11.80 -23.01
N HIS A 362 -16.35 -11.16 -23.24
CA HIS A 362 -16.06 -9.79 -22.77
C HIS A 362 -16.21 -9.60 -21.26
N ARG A 363 -15.80 -10.61 -20.48
CA ARG A 363 -15.81 -10.58 -19.01
C ARG A 363 -14.48 -10.06 -18.47
N GLY A 364 -14.45 -9.72 -17.17
CA GLY A 364 -13.24 -9.33 -16.48
C GLY A 364 -13.02 -10.07 -15.17
N CYS A 365 -11.82 -9.99 -14.65
CA CYS A 365 -11.42 -10.61 -13.39
C CYS A 365 -10.82 -9.58 -12.42
N LEU A 366 -11.08 -9.78 -11.13
CA LEU A 366 -10.44 -9.08 -10.02
C LEU A 366 -9.56 -10.06 -9.26
N LEU A 367 -8.28 -9.73 -9.03
CA LEU A 367 -7.42 -10.55 -8.20
C LEU A 367 -7.52 -10.14 -6.72
N ILE A 368 -7.61 -11.12 -5.84
CA ILE A 368 -7.62 -10.88 -4.40
C ILE A 368 -6.19 -10.63 -3.97
N ALA A 369 -5.83 -9.36 -3.75
CA ALA A 369 -4.50 -8.94 -3.33
C ALA A 369 -4.38 -8.78 -1.82
N GLU A 370 -5.47 -8.36 -1.16
CA GLU A 370 -5.58 -8.25 0.30
C GLU A 370 -7.00 -8.64 0.74
N MET A 371 -7.14 -9.10 1.97
CA MET A 371 -8.45 -9.43 2.56
C MET A 371 -8.69 -8.59 3.83
N SER A 372 -9.95 -8.28 4.11
CA SER A 372 -10.37 -7.47 5.26
C SER A 372 -10.47 -8.25 6.58
N SER A 373 -10.24 -9.56 6.56
CA SER A 373 -10.30 -10.41 7.75
C SER A 373 -9.03 -10.27 8.62
N LYS A 374 -9.20 -10.25 9.94
CA LYS A 374 -8.09 -10.29 10.89
C LYS A 374 -7.29 -11.59 10.71
N GLY A 375 -5.96 -11.48 10.64
CA GLY A 375 -5.07 -12.64 10.45
C GLY A 375 -5.01 -13.18 9.02
N SER A 376 -5.47 -12.42 8.03
CA SER A 376 -5.33 -12.78 6.61
C SER A 376 -3.87 -13.01 6.24
N LEU A 377 -3.62 -14.07 5.46
CA LEU A 377 -2.30 -14.36 4.86
C LEU A 377 -2.08 -13.63 3.52
N ALA A 378 -3.12 -12.96 2.99
CA ALA A 378 -3.03 -12.17 1.76
C ALA A 378 -2.35 -10.82 2.05
N THR A 379 -1.04 -10.84 2.28
CA THR A 379 -0.19 -9.69 2.64
C THR A 379 1.20 -9.84 2.04
N GLY A 380 1.97 -8.75 1.98
CA GLY A 380 3.39 -8.80 1.62
C GLY A 380 3.66 -9.39 0.25
N ASP A 381 4.33 -10.53 0.18
CA ASP A 381 4.71 -11.15 -1.10
C ASP A 381 3.52 -11.74 -1.85
N TYR A 382 2.46 -12.15 -1.15
CA TYR A 382 1.19 -12.52 -1.79
C TYR A 382 0.57 -11.33 -2.55
N THR A 383 0.51 -10.16 -1.93
CA THR A 383 0.00 -8.93 -2.57
C THR A 383 0.82 -8.55 -3.80
N LYS A 384 2.15 -8.64 -3.70
CA LYS A 384 3.05 -8.38 -4.85
C LYS A 384 2.83 -9.37 -6.00
N ALA A 385 2.67 -10.66 -5.67
CA ALA A 385 2.38 -11.69 -6.66
C ALA A 385 1.04 -11.41 -7.37
N ALA A 386 0.02 -10.94 -6.64
CA ALA A 386 -1.26 -10.56 -7.24
C ALA A 386 -1.10 -9.38 -8.22
N VAL A 387 -0.31 -8.36 -7.86
CA VAL A 387 -0.04 -7.22 -8.75
C VAL A 387 0.71 -7.65 -10.00
N SER A 388 1.80 -8.43 -9.84
CA SER A 388 2.56 -8.94 -11.00
C SER A 388 1.69 -9.78 -11.93
N MET A 389 0.86 -10.67 -11.38
CA MET A 389 -0.04 -11.51 -12.16
C MET A 389 -1.10 -10.69 -12.91
N ALA A 390 -1.61 -9.61 -12.34
CA ALA A 390 -2.54 -8.70 -13.01
C ALA A 390 -1.84 -7.98 -14.17
N GLU A 391 -0.60 -7.56 -13.98
CA GLU A 391 0.21 -6.88 -15.01
C GLU A 391 0.59 -7.79 -16.17
N ASP A 392 0.67 -9.11 -15.94
CA ASP A 392 0.91 -10.14 -16.96
C ASP A 392 -0.36 -10.51 -17.76
N HIS A 393 -1.56 -10.13 -17.28
CA HIS A 393 -2.86 -10.45 -17.88
C HIS A 393 -3.80 -9.22 -17.99
N PRO A 394 -3.33 -8.08 -18.56
CA PRO A 394 -4.11 -6.83 -18.57
C PRO A 394 -5.35 -6.89 -19.46
N GLU A 395 -5.43 -7.85 -20.39
CA GLU A 395 -6.58 -8.09 -21.27
C GLU A 395 -7.76 -8.75 -20.58
N PHE A 396 -7.57 -9.29 -19.36
CA PHE A 396 -8.63 -9.97 -18.61
C PHE A 396 -8.76 -9.47 -17.15
N VAL A 397 -7.63 -9.15 -16.52
CA VAL A 397 -7.62 -8.64 -15.12
C VAL A 397 -7.80 -7.14 -15.13
N ILE A 398 -8.88 -6.66 -14.48
CA ILE A 398 -9.23 -5.24 -14.46
C ILE A 398 -8.87 -4.54 -13.13
N GLY A 399 -8.42 -5.29 -12.13
CA GLY A 399 -8.10 -4.72 -10.82
C GLY A 399 -8.07 -5.72 -9.69
N PHE A 400 -8.24 -5.20 -8.47
CA PHE A 400 -7.97 -5.93 -7.24
C PHE A 400 -9.09 -5.80 -6.21
N ILE A 401 -9.30 -6.87 -5.45
CA ILE A 401 -9.90 -6.81 -4.13
C ILE A 401 -8.77 -6.53 -3.14
N SER A 402 -8.79 -5.37 -2.48
CA SER A 402 -7.71 -4.94 -1.58
C SER A 402 -8.21 -3.95 -0.53
N GLY A 403 -7.48 -3.80 0.57
CA GLY A 403 -7.73 -2.80 1.62
C GLY A 403 -7.17 -1.42 1.32
N SER A 404 -6.32 -1.33 0.29
CA SER A 404 -5.61 -0.13 -0.13
C SER A 404 -5.29 -0.17 -1.63
N ARG A 405 -4.78 0.94 -2.18
CA ARG A 405 -4.25 0.96 -3.54
C ARG A 405 -2.94 0.15 -3.59
N VAL A 406 -2.95 -0.98 -4.28
CA VAL A 406 -1.80 -1.91 -4.40
C VAL A 406 -1.03 -1.76 -5.71
N SER A 407 -1.63 -1.11 -6.73
CA SER A 407 -0.97 -0.77 -8.00
C SER A 407 -1.15 0.72 -8.33
N MET A 408 -0.10 1.34 -8.85
CA MET A 408 -0.12 2.75 -9.28
C MET A 408 -0.54 2.91 -10.75
N LYS A 409 -0.71 1.81 -11.50
CA LYS A 409 -1.21 1.86 -12.88
C LYS A 409 -2.68 2.28 -12.87
N PRO A 410 -3.04 3.39 -13.55
CA PRO A 410 -4.41 3.94 -13.52
C PRO A 410 -5.45 3.05 -14.21
N GLU A 411 -5.01 2.05 -14.97
CA GLU A 411 -5.85 1.07 -15.63
C GLU A 411 -6.50 0.09 -14.65
N PHE A 412 -5.87 -0.18 -13.50
CA PHE A 412 -6.38 -1.13 -12.52
C PHE A 412 -7.28 -0.47 -11.47
N LEU A 413 -8.41 -1.09 -11.23
CA LEU A 413 -9.38 -0.68 -10.21
C LEU A 413 -9.09 -1.36 -8.86
N HIS A 414 -9.38 -0.64 -7.78
CA HIS A 414 -9.24 -1.15 -6.42
C HIS A 414 -10.59 -1.15 -5.72
N LEU A 415 -11.04 -2.32 -5.28
CA LEU A 415 -12.33 -2.53 -4.64
C LEU A 415 -12.09 -2.99 -3.20
N THR A 416 -12.63 -2.26 -2.23
CA THR A 416 -12.41 -2.55 -0.81
C THR A 416 -13.67 -3.04 -0.12
N PRO A 417 -13.69 -4.29 0.38
CA PRO A 417 -14.75 -4.81 1.22
C PRO A 417 -14.61 -4.36 2.69
N GLY A 418 -15.64 -4.61 3.49
CA GLY A 418 -15.63 -4.28 4.91
C GLY A 418 -15.71 -2.77 5.16
N VAL A 419 -16.59 -2.07 4.43
CA VAL A 419 -16.79 -0.64 4.61
C VAL A 419 -18.08 -0.39 5.37
N GLN A 420 -17.99 0.44 6.43
CA GLN A 420 -19.12 0.98 7.19
C GLN A 420 -18.92 2.47 7.44
N LEU A 421 -20.00 3.21 7.72
CA LEU A 421 -19.91 4.64 8.04
C LEU A 421 -19.11 4.87 9.34
N ASP A 422 -19.26 3.95 10.31
CA ASP A 422 -18.49 3.94 11.54
C ASP A 422 -17.43 2.82 11.52
N ALA A 423 -16.24 3.13 12.03
CA ALA A 423 -15.17 2.15 12.14
C ALA A 423 -15.47 1.11 13.24
N GLY A 424 -15.08 -0.15 13.03
CA GLY A 424 -15.29 -1.22 14.00
C GLY A 424 -14.95 -2.60 13.44
N GLY A 425 -15.57 -3.63 14.01
CA GLY A 425 -15.42 -5.02 13.57
C GLY A 425 -16.56 -5.89 14.04
N ASP A 426 -16.60 -7.15 13.60
CA ASP A 426 -17.54 -8.14 14.08
C ASP A 426 -16.86 -9.30 14.84
N ASN A 427 -17.67 -10.13 15.47
CA ASN A 427 -17.17 -11.29 16.24
C ASN A 427 -16.57 -12.41 15.39
N LEU A 428 -16.69 -12.33 14.06
CA LEU A 428 -16.16 -13.31 13.09
C LEU A 428 -14.89 -12.84 12.39
N GLY A 429 -14.27 -11.75 12.86
CA GLY A 429 -12.98 -11.25 12.39
C GLY A 429 -13.05 -10.24 11.24
N GLN A 430 -14.24 -9.80 10.80
CA GLN A 430 -14.38 -8.72 9.84
C GLN A 430 -13.98 -7.39 10.48
N GLN A 431 -13.12 -6.63 9.80
CA GLN A 431 -12.73 -5.27 10.18
C GLN A 431 -13.43 -4.26 9.26
N TYR A 432 -13.94 -3.17 9.85
CA TYR A 432 -14.64 -2.11 9.12
C TYR A 432 -13.85 -0.81 9.10
N ASN A 433 -13.85 -0.16 7.95
CA ASN A 433 -13.24 1.14 7.72
C ASN A 433 -14.28 2.10 7.10
N SER A 434 -14.14 3.41 7.36
CA SER A 434 -15.04 4.40 6.77
C SER A 434 -14.76 4.62 5.27
N PRO A 435 -15.74 5.09 4.47
CA PRO A 435 -15.53 5.50 3.09
C PRO A 435 -14.41 6.52 2.92
N GLN A 436 -14.31 7.50 3.83
CA GLN A 436 -13.25 8.52 3.81
C GLN A 436 -11.86 7.91 4.00
N GLU A 437 -11.74 6.93 4.89
CA GLU A 437 -10.47 6.23 5.09
C GLU A 437 -10.07 5.43 3.84
N VAL A 438 -11.01 4.66 3.29
CA VAL A 438 -10.76 3.72 2.19
C VAL A 438 -10.52 4.46 0.86
N ILE A 439 -11.40 5.38 0.49
CA ILE A 439 -11.33 6.11 -0.78
C ILE A 439 -10.36 7.29 -0.68
N GLY A 440 -10.53 8.13 0.35
CA GLY A 440 -9.79 9.38 0.49
C GLY A 440 -8.32 9.19 0.84
N LYS A 441 -8.01 8.29 1.82
CA LYS A 441 -6.65 8.13 2.32
C LYS A 441 -5.91 6.93 1.71
N ARG A 442 -6.58 5.77 1.59
CA ARG A 442 -5.94 4.54 1.09
C ARG A 442 -5.99 4.41 -0.43
N GLY A 443 -6.72 5.30 -1.12
CA GLY A 443 -6.72 5.41 -2.56
C GLY A 443 -7.48 4.31 -3.30
N SER A 444 -8.42 3.60 -2.65
CA SER A 444 -9.32 2.67 -3.33
C SER A 444 -10.30 3.41 -4.25
N ASP A 445 -10.89 2.72 -5.20
CA ASP A 445 -11.83 3.31 -6.16
C ASP A 445 -13.28 3.04 -5.77
N ILE A 446 -13.58 1.84 -5.26
CA ILE A 446 -14.92 1.35 -5.00
C ILE A 446 -15.02 0.81 -3.57
N ILE A 447 -16.09 1.19 -2.87
CA ILE A 447 -16.47 0.61 -1.58
C ILE A 447 -17.45 -0.54 -1.78
N ILE A 448 -17.18 -1.69 -1.14
CA ILE A 448 -18.10 -2.83 -1.11
C ILE A 448 -18.81 -2.84 0.25
N VAL A 449 -20.12 -2.63 0.23
CA VAL A 449 -20.96 -2.51 1.43
C VAL A 449 -22.04 -3.60 1.44
N GLY A 450 -22.05 -4.41 2.49
CA GLY A 450 -23.07 -5.47 2.71
C GLY A 450 -24.05 -5.09 3.82
N ARG A 451 -23.81 -5.63 5.03
CA ARG A 451 -24.71 -5.48 6.20
C ARG A 451 -25.08 -4.05 6.54
N GLY A 452 -24.20 -3.07 6.32
CA GLY A 452 -24.51 -1.66 6.51
C GLY A 452 -25.71 -1.17 5.70
N ILE A 453 -26.08 -1.87 4.60
CA ILE A 453 -27.25 -1.59 3.78
C ILE A 453 -28.30 -2.70 3.94
N THR A 454 -27.92 -3.96 3.82
CA THR A 454 -28.89 -5.08 3.74
C THR A 454 -29.69 -5.28 5.04
N THR A 455 -29.12 -4.93 6.19
CA THR A 455 -29.81 -5.03 7.50
C THR A 455 -30.37 -3.70 8.00
N ALA A 456 -30.22 -2.61 7.25
CA ALA A 456 -30.75 -1.30 7.63
C ALA A 456 -32.28 -1.29 7.58
N ALA A 457 -32.92 -0.56 8.52
CA ALA A 457 -34.37 -0.39 8.55
C ALA A 457 -34.89 0.29 7.27
N ASN A 458 -34.14 1.28 6.75
CA ASN A 458 -34.39 1.91 5.46
C ASN A 458 -33.19 1.69 4.53
N ARG A 459 -33.23 0.64 3.72
CA ARG A 459 -32.15 0.24 2.81
C ARG A 459 -31.84 1.28 1.73
N LEU A 460 -32.87 2.00 1.24
CA LEU A 460 -32.70 3.07 0.24
C LEU A 460 -31.92 4.25 0.81
N GLU A 461 -32.30 4.70 1.99
CA GLU A 461 -31.62 5.79 2.69
C GLU A 461 -30.18 5.41 3.04
N ALA A 462 -29.96 4.19 3.57
CA ALA A 462 -28.64 3.69 3.86
C ALA A 462 -27.76 3.64 2.61
N ALA A 463 -28.25 3.11 1.50
CA ALA A 463 -27.51 3.08 0.24
C ALA A 463 -27.12 4.48 -0.25
N GLU A 464 -28.04 5.45 -0.14
CA GLU A 464 -27.78 6.83 -0.54
C GLU A 464 -26.73 7.51 0.38
N MET A 465 -26.74 7.22 1.68
CA MET A 465 -25.71 7.70 2.61
C MET A 465 -24.31 7.17 2.22
N TYR A 466 -24.18 5.86 1.94
CA TYR A 466 -22.93 5.27 1.49
C TYR A 466 -22.48 5.79 0.14
N ARG A 467 -23.41 5.93 -0.83
CA ARG A 467 -23.14 6.51 -2.14
C ARG A 467 -22.52 7.90 -2.02
N LYS A 468 -23.18 8.78 -1.26
CA LYS A 468 -22.70 10.16 -1.02
C LYS A 468 -21.37 10.17 -0.30
N ALA A 469 -21.21 9.38 0.75
CA ALA A 469 -19.96 9.32 1.51
C ALA A 469 -18.77 8.85 0.65
N GLY A 470 -18.97 7.80 -0.16
CA GLY A 470 -17.95 7.30 -1.08
C GLY A 470 -17.62 8.29 -2.19
N TRP A 471 -18.63 8.91 -2.78
CA TRP A 471 -18.45 9.89 -3.85
C TRP A 471 -17.75 11.17 -3.36
N ASN A 472 -18.17 11.71 -2.22
CA ASN A 472 -17.54 12.88 -1.61
C ASN A 472 -16.06 12.61 -1.24
N ALA A 473 -15.76 11.41 -0.75
CA ALA A 473 -14.37 11.01 -0.48
C ALA A 473 -13.53 10.97 -1.77
N TYR A 474 -14.11 10.54 -2.89
CA TYR A 474 -13.48 10.57 -4.21
C TYR A 474 -13.26 12.02 -4.71
N LEU A 475 -14.28 12.90 -4.66
CA LEU A 475 -14.13 14.31 -5.04
C LEU A 475 -13.05 15.02 -4.22
N SER A 476 -13.06 14.82 -2.91
CA SER A 476 -12.02 15.36 -2.01
C SER A 476 -10.60 14.88 -2.39
N ARG A 477 -10.47 13.62 -2.87
CA ARG A 477 -9.19 13.09 -3.36
C ARG A 477 -8.72 13.74 -4.66
N LEU A 478 -9.65 14.15 -5.53
CA LEU A 478 -9.35 14.91 -6.75
C LEU A 478 -9.00 16.38 -6.48
N GLY A 479 -9.28 16.88 -5.29
CA GLY A 479 -9.14 18.29 -4.93
C GLY A 479 -10.30 19.16 -5.44
N GLU A 480 -11.49 18.56 -5.55
CA GLU A 480 -12.78 19.19 -5.94
C GLU A 480 -13.71 19.36 -4.73
#